data_e54b037dfbdb47a51119240551d03cc8
#
_entry.id   e54b037dfbdb47a51119240551d03cc8
#
_cell.length_a   1.000
_cell.length_b   1.000
_cell.length_c   1.000
_cell.angle_alpha   90.00
_cell.angle_beta   90.00
_cell.angle_gamma   90.00
#
_symmetry.space_group_name_H-M   'P 1'
#
loop_
_entity.id
_entity.type
_entity.pdbx_description
1 polymer ?
#
loop_
_entity_poly.entity_id
_entity_poly.type
_entity_poly.pdbx_seq_one_letter_code
_entity_poly.pdbx_strand_id
1 'polypeptide(L)'
;METQDLIYLISCAVNGGKPDSERVAGMDLDALYTLASRHMLAAAVAPALKAAGIQDKRFAKAFEHSALKSSTMDMEMDALFAELDAAGIWHMPLKGIVLQHLYPVYGMRQMSDHDILFDAKRAEDVKSIMEGLGFSTEHFGTSNHDVYHKEPVSNFEMHSALFGPGHDEKLYEYYKSVEKRLLGDGYEKHLSPEDFYIYVTAHEYKHYSISGTGLRSVLDTYVYLQKEKLDMDYVTAEAEKLGMAEFEASNRSLAQHLFSGGELTAADKEMLEYILSSGVYGTWDHRVQNRLTIFGHGKIHYILKRFAEPLDRKSEIYQELSNKFPFFYKYKVLLPCLMIYRVFLRMKEGKLKKELESLKNAKV
;
A
#
# COMPACT_ATOMS: atom_id res chain seq x y z
N MET A 1 -4.66 23.02 -11.85
CA MET A 1 -5.98 23.45 -11.35
C MET A 1 -6.63 22.30 -10.59
N GLU A 2 -6.88 21.18 -11.19
CA GLU A 2 -7.58 20.01 -10.58
C GLU A 2 -6.87 19.46 -9.33
N THR A 3 -5.54 19.45 -9.32
CA THR A 3 -4.75 19.03 -8.14
C THR A 3 -4.96 19.94 -6.94
N GLN A 4 -4.97 21.26 -7.16
CA GLN A 4 -5.21 22.23 -6.08
C GLN A 4 -6.63 22.17 -5.55
N ASP A 5 -7.59 21.89 -6.43
CA ASP A 5 -9.01 21.71 -6.05
C ASP A 5 -9.21 20.42 -5.27
N LEU A 6 -8.55 19.33 -5.69
CA LEU A 6 -8.55 18.06 -4.94
C LEU A 6 -7.98 18.24 -3.53
N ILE A 7 -6.80 18.83 -3.40
CA ILE A 7 -6.15 19.08 -2.12
C ILE A 7 -7.02 19.98 -1.23
N TYR A 8 -7.59 21.04 -1.78
CA TYR A 8 -8.47 21.96 -1.07
C TYR A 8 -9.69 21.25 -0.48
N LEU A 9 -10.40 20.45 -1.30
CA LEU A 9 -11.60 19.74 -0.85
C LEU A 9 -11.27 18.69 0.21
N ILE A 10 -10.17 17.94 0.02
CA ILE A 10 -9.70 16.96 1.01
C ILE A 10 -9.32 17.68 2.31
N SER A 11 -8.58 18.79 2.25
CA SER A 11 -8.20 19.57 3.43
C SER A 11 -9.43 20.04 4.20
N CYS A 12 -10.48 20.54 3.49
CA CYS A 12 -11.73 20.88 4.13
C CYS A 12 -12.39 19.66 4.79
N ALA A 13 -12.44 18.52 4.09
CA ALA A 13 -13.09 17.32 4.58
C ALA A 13 -12.42 16.74 5.84
N VAL A 14 -11.08 16.67 5.86
CA VAL A 14 -10.34 16.06 6.98
C VAL A 14 -10.17 16.97 8.18
N ASN A 15 -10.22 18.30 7.99
CA ASN A 15 -10.09 19.29 9.05
C ASN A 15 -11.45 19.84 9.54
N GLY A 16 -12.57 19.30 9.03
CA GLY A 16 -13.90 19.78 9.41
C GLY A 16 -14.24 21.19 8.90
N GLY A 17 -13.51 21.67 7.90
CA GLY A 17 -13.73 22.96 7.27
C GLY A 17 -14.92 22.93 6.29
N LYS A 18 -15.61 24.08 6.17
CA LYS A 18 -16.63 24.25 5.15
C LYS A 18 -16.00 24.85 3.89
N PRO A 19 -16.06 24.15 2.73
CA PRO A 19 -15.56 24.71 1.48
C PRO A 19 -16.35 25.94 1.04
N ASP A 20 -15.69 26.87 0.34
CA ASP A 20 -16.34 27.99 -0.33
C ASP A 20 -17.17 27.48 -1.50
N SER A 21 -18.49 27.70 -1.41
CA SER A 21 -19.46 27.19 -2.39
C SER A 21 -19.29 27.79 -3.79
N GLU A 22 -18.87 29.07 -3.90
CA GLU A 22 -18.64 29.72 -5.21
C GLU A 22 -17.40 29.12 -5.88
N ARG A 23 -16.33 28.93 -5.11
CA ARG A 23 -15.11 28.27 -5.59
C ARG A 23 -15.42 26.84 -6.07
N VAL A 24 -16.18 26.06 -5.29
CA VAL A 24 -16.52 24.68 -5.65
C VAL A 24 -17.42 24.62 -6.88
N ALA A 25 -18.37 25.54 -7.02
CA ALA A 25 -19.24 25.64 -8.21
C ALA A 25 -18.46 25.92 -9.51
N GLY A 26 -17.27 26.53 -9.42
CA GLY A 26 -16.39 26.79 -10.55
C GLY A 26 -15.42 25.66 -10.90
N MET A 27 -15.39 24.54 -10.14
CA MET A 27 -14.48 23.44 -10.38
C MET A 27 -14.93 22.53 -11.52
N ASP A 28 -13.98 21.98 -12.27
CA ASP A 28 -14.23 20.89 -13.21
C ASP A 28 -14.38 19.55 -12.45
N LEU A 29 -15.62 19.18 -12.13
CA LEU A 29 -15.90 17.96 -11.38
C LEU A 29 -15.57 16.67 -12.15
N ASP A 30 -15.49 16.68 -13.49
CA ASP A 30 -15.12 15.52 -14.30
C ASP A 30 -13.64 15.24 -14.19
N ALA A 31 -12.81 16.26 -14.37
CA ALA A 31 -11.36 16.17 -14.18
C ALA A 31 -11.01 15.84 -12.72
N LEU A 32 -11.69 16.47 -11.76
CA LEU A 32 -11.54 16.22 -10.33
C LEU A 32 -11.86 14.76 -9.97
N TYR A 33 -12.99 14.21 -10.47
CA TYR A 33 -13.36 12.82 -10.21
C TYR A 33 -12.36 11.84 -10.78
N THR A 34 -11.85 12.11 -11.98
CA THR A 34 -10.83 11.28 -12.64
C THR A 34 -9.55 11.25 -11.81
N LEU A 35 -9.07 12.39 -11.36
CA LEU A 35 -7.88 12.50 -10.52
C LEU A 35 -8.10 11.84 -9.15
N ALA A 36 -9.20 12.15 -8.47
CA ALA A 36 -9.55 11.58 -7.16
C ALA A 36 -9.66 10.05 -7.24
N SER A 37 -10.30 9.51 -8.28
CA SER A 37 -10.44 8.06 -8.47
C SER A 37 -9.09 7.38 -8.69
N ARG A 38 -8.19 7.99 -9.47
CA ARG A 38 -6.83 7.48 -9.71
C ARG A 38 -6.02 7.33 -8.41
N HIS A 39 -6.33 8.15 -7.41
CA HIS A 39 -5.66 8.16 -6.11
C HIS A 39 -6.50 7.53 -4.98
N MET A 40 -7.64 6.90 -5.29
CA MET A 40 -8.59 6.35 -4.31
C MET A 40 -9.02 7.38 -3.25
N LEU A 41 -9.34 8.58 -3.69
CA LEU A 41 -9.72 9.73 -2.86
C LEU A 41 -11.13 10.25 -3.18
N ALA A 42 -11.85 9.62 -4.12
CA ALA A 42 -13.19 10.09 -4.48
C ALA A 42 -14.15 10.07 -3.28
N ALA A 43 -14.08 9.05 -2.43
CA ALA A 43 -14.87 9.00 -1.20
C ALA A 43 -14.46 10.08 -0.18
N ALA A 44 -13.17 10.44 -0.12
CA ALA A 44 -12.67 11.47 0.79
C ALA A 44 -13.15 12.89 0.42
N VAL A 45 -13.41 13.13 -0.87
CA VAL A 45 -13.90 14.42 -1.38
C VAL A 45 -15.41 14.61 -1.11
N ALA A 46 -16.19 13.53 -1.07
CA ALA A 46 -17.65 13.59 -1.00
C ALA A 46 -18.22 14.43 0.17
N PRO A 47 -17.69 14.33 1.42
CA PRO A 47 -18.17 15.16 2.53
C PRO A 47 -17.99 16.67 2.28
N ALA A 48 -16.87 17.08 1.65
CA ALA A 48 -16.63 18.48 1.33
C ALA A 48 -17.59 19.01 0.27
N LEU A 49 -17.83 18.25 -0.81
CA LEU A 49 -18.83 18.62 -1.82
C LEU A 49 -20.21 18.77 -1.21
N LYS A 50 -20.62 17.82 -0.34
CA LYS A 50 -21.88 17.88 0.38
C LYS A 50 -21.98 19.13 1.26
N ALA A 51 -20.91 19.47 1.99
CA ALA A 51 -20.84 20.67 2.84
C ALA A 51 -20.91 21.97 2.04
N ALA A 52 -20.41 21.99 0.79
CA ALA A 52 -20.53 23.10 -0.15
C ALA A 52 -21.93 23.18 -0.80
N GLY A 53 -22.82 22.21 -0.58
CA GLY A 53 -24.15 22.14 -1.23
C GLY A 53 -24.12 21.61 -2.66
N ILE A 54 -23.00 21.04 -3.10
CA ILE A 54 -22.83 20.48 -4.43
C ILE A 54 -23.18 18.98 -4.40
N GLN A 55 -24.07 18.58 -5.31
CA GLN A 55 -24.46 17.17 -5.47
C GLN A 55 -23.84 16.61 -6.75
N ASP A 56 -22.88 15.71 -6.60
CA ASP A 56 -22.33 14.90 -7.69
C ASP A 56 -22.55 13.42 -7.35
N LYS A 57 -23.31 12.73 -8.21
CA LYS A 57 -23.68 11.33 -7.99
C LYS A 57 -22.50 10.36 -7.96
N ARG A 58 -21.38 10.68 -8.63
CA ARG A 58 -20.20 9.81 -8.71
C ARG A 58 -19.46 9.81 -7.37
N PHE A 59 -19.23 10.99 -6.80
CA PHE A 59 -18.59 11.12 -5.48
C PHE A 59 -19.48 10.56 -4.37
N ALA A 60 -20.79 10.84 -4.42
CA ALA A 60 -21.76 10.27 -3.46
C ALA A 60 -21.73 8.74 -3.51
N LYS A 61 -21.82 8.14 -4.72
CA LYS A 61 -21.74 6.69 -4.90
C LYS A 61 -20.41 6.11 -4.46
N ALA A 62 -19.28 6.80 -4.73
CA ALA A 62 -17.97 6.37 -4.29
C ALA A 62 -17.88 6.29 -2.75
N PHE A 63 -18.45 7.28 -2.06
CA PHE A 63 -18.52 7.32 -0.60
C PHE A 63 -19.42 6.20 -0.04
N GLU A 64 -20.64 6.06 -0.55
CA GLU A 64 -21.59 5.02 -0.13
C GLU A 64 -21.01 3.61 -0.34
N HIS A 65 -20.39 3.37 -1.50
CA HIS A 65 -19.76 2.09 -1.80
C HIS A 65 -18.54 1.83 -0.89
N SER A 66 -17.73 2.87 -0.62
CA SER A 66 -16.61 2.76 0.31
C SER A 66 -17.07 2.42 1.72
N ALA A 67 -18.09 3.11 2.23
CA ALA A 67 -18.62 2.86 3.56
C ALA A 67 -19.24 1.45 3.68
N LEU A 68 -20.01 1.03 2.66
CA LEU A 68 -20.60 -0.31 2.63
C LEU A 68 -19.51 -1.41 2.59
N LYS A 69 -18.52 -1.24 1.71
CA LYS A 69 -17.40 -2.19 1.61
C LYS A 69 -16.65 -2.30 2.93
N SER A 70 -16.26 -1.17 3.54
CA SER A 70 -15.58 -1.16 4.82
C SER A 70 -16.40 -1.84 5.91
N SER A 71 -17.70 -1.51 6.03
CA SER A 71 -18.57 -2.13 7.03
C SER A 71 -18.72 -3.65 6.84
N THR A 72 -18.82 -4.12 5.59
CA THR A 72 -18.88 -5.56 5.31
C THR A 72 -17.58 -6.25 5.72
N MET A 73 -16.43 -5.66 5.36
CA MET A 73 -15.12 -6.23 5.69
C MET A 73 -14.84 -6.18 7.19
N ASP A 74 -15.26 -5.14 7.90
CA ASP A 74 -15.13 -5.05 9.36
C ASP A 74 -15.96 -6.14 10.07
N MET A 75 -17.20 -6.39 9.62
CA MET A 75 -18.02 -7.50 10.15
C MET A 75 -17.38 -8.88 9.94
N GLU A 76 -16.78 -9.10 8.76
CA GLU A 76 -16.06 -10.36 8.47
C GLU A 76 -14.78 -10.45 9.31
N MET A 77 -14.12 -9.35 9.56
CA MET A 77 -12.93 -9.29 10.42
C MET A 77 -13.28 -9.61 11.88
N ASP A 78 -14.38 -9.06 12.41
CA ASP A 78 -14.85 -9.37 13.76
C ASP A 78 -15.13 -10.86 13.93
N ALA A 79 -15.78 -11.49 12.92
CA ALA A 79 -16.01 -12.93 12.93
C ALA A 79 -14.69 -13.73 12.87
N LEU A 80 -13.73 -13.31 12.06
CA LEU A 80 -12.41 -13.92 11.97
C LEU A 80 -11.65 -13.82 13.30
N PHE A 81 -11.63 -12.63 13.92
CA PHE A 81 -10.94 -12.41 15.18
C PHE A 81 -11.52 -13.27 16.31
N ALA A 82 -12.84 -13.42 16.37
CA ALA A 82 -13.48 -14.31 17.33
C ALA A 82 -13.02 -15.79 17.19
N GLU A 83 -12.86 -16.27 15.96
CA GLU A 83 -12.36 -17.64 15.69
C GLU A 83 -10.86 -17.77 16.00
N LEU A 84 -10.05 -16.74 15.68
CA LEU A 84 -8.63 -16.73 16.00
C LEU A 84 -8.41 -16.72 17.52
N ASP A 85 -9.18 -15.93 18.26
CA ASP A 85 -9.16 -15.88 19.72
C ASP A 85 -9.55 -17.24 20.32
N ALA A 86 -10.62 -17.86 19.85
CA ALA A 86 -11.05 -19.17 20.28
C ALA A 86 -10.01 -20.27 20.02
N ALA A 87 -9.24 -20.13 18.93
CA ALA A 87 -8.14 -21.01 18.58
C ALA A 87 -6.82 -20.70 19.32
N GLY A 88 -6.76 -19.61 20.09
CA GLY A 88 -5.56 -19.17 20.79
C GLY A 88 -4.46 -18.67 19.82
N ILE A 89 -4.84 -18.06 18.70
CA ILE A 89 -3.93 -17.58 17.66
C ILE A 89 -3.82 -16.05 17.79
N TRP A 90 -2.63 -15.56 18.12
CA TRP A 90 -2.44 -14.12 18.14
C TRP A 90 -2.49 -13.53 16.73
N HIS A 91 -3.07 -12.34 16.61
CA HIS A 91 -3.28 -11.63 15.37
C HIS A 91 -3.21 -10.11 15.60
N MET A 92 -2.95 -9.36 14.54
CA MET A 92 -2.81 -7.91 14.60
C MET A 92 -3.35 -7.27 13.31
N PRO A 93 -4.35 -6.35 13.40
CA PRO A 93 -4.78 -5.57 12.27
C PRO A 93 -3.67 -4.62 11.80
N LEU A 94 -3.55 -4.46 10.49
CA LEU A 94 -2.49 -3.69 9.86
C LEU A 94 -3.05 -2.52 9.04
N LYS A 95 -2.17 -1.55 8.74
CA LYS A 95 -2.36 -0.50 7.71
C LYS A 95 -3.77 0.10 7.68
N GLY A 96 -4.49 -0.16 6.57
CA GLY A 96 -5.79 0.40 6.27
C GLY A 96 -6.86 0.14 7.30
N ILE A 97 -6.84 -1.01 7.95
CA ILE A 97 -7.79 -1.37 9.01
C ILE A 97 -7.70 -0.36 10.16
N VAL A 98 -6.49 -0.06 10.61
CA VAL A 98 -6.26 0.90 11.69
C VAL A 98 -6.52 2.33 11.21
N LEU A 99 -5.99 2.68 10.04
CA LEU A 99 -6.04 4.04 9.51
C LEU A 99 -7.45 4.53 9.19
N GLN A 100 -8.35 3.66 8.69
CA GLN A 100 -9.71 4.07 8.32
C GLN A 100 -10.51 4.66 9.50
N HIS A 101 -10.26 4.18 10.72
CA HIS A 101 -10.94 4.65 11.92
C HIS A 101 -10.43 6.01 12.44
N LEU A 102 -9.30 6.49 11.92
CA LEU A 102 -8.75 7.81 12.25
C LEU A 102 -9.34 8.93 11.39
N TYR A 103 -9.97 8.60 10.25
CA TYR A 103 -10.62 9.58 9.39
C TYR A 103 -11.87 10.17 10.07
N PRO A 104 -12.18 11.47 9.83
CA PRO A 104 -13.29 12.14 10.51
C PRO A 104 -14.66 11.52 10.25
N VAL A 105 -14.86 10.92 9.08
CA VAL A 105 -16.11 10.27 8.69
C VAL A 105 -15.78 8.87 8.16
N TYR A 106 -16.43 7.87 8.74
CA TYR A 106 -16.30 6.48 8.30
C TYR A 106 -16.69 6.33 6.82
N GLY A 107 -15.89 5.62 6.04
CA GLY A 107 -16.04 5.48 4.61
C GLY A 107 -15.27 6.52 3.77
N MET A 108 -14.68 7.56 4.35
CA MET A 108 -13.81 8.48 3.61
C MET A 108 -12.58 7.79 3.05
N ARG A 109 -11.98 6.86 3.79
CA ARG A 109 -10.85 6.07 3.34
C ARG A 109 -11.31 4.86 2.54
N GLN A 110 -11.06 4.88 1.23
CA GLN A 110 -11.38 3.73 0.37
C GLN A 110 -10.43 2.56 0.65
N MET A 111 -11.01 1.39 0.98
CA MET A 111 -10.28 0.18 1.30
C MET A 111 -10.18 -0.73 0.07
N SER A 112 -9.00 -1.37 -0.12
CA SER A 112 -8.80 -2.43 -1.12
C SER A 112 -8.99 -3.81 -0.49
N ASP A 113 -8.34 -4.00 0.65
CA ASP A 113 -8.11 -5.24 1.36
C ASP A 113 -8.06 -5.01 2.87
N HIS A 114 -8.13 -6.09 3.64
CA HIS A 114 -7.81 -6.12 5.05
C HIS A 114 -6.52 -6.92 5.24
N ASP A 115 -5.50 -6.24 5.74
CA ASP A 115 -4.20 -6.83 6.07
C ASP A 115 -4.16 -7.21 7.55
N ILE A 116 -3.84 -8.46 7.87
CA ILE A 116 -3.78 -8.98 9.24
C ILE A 116 -2.51 -9.79 9.41
N LEU A 117 -1.66 -9.42 10.36
CA LEU A 117 -0.53 -10.24 10.79
C LEU A 117 -1.03 -11.29 11.79
N PHE A 118 -0.49 -12.51 11.71
CA PHE A 118 -0.86 -13.59 12.61
C PHE A 118 0.34 -14.48 12.99
N ASP A 119 0.17 -15.38 13.95
CA ASP A 119 1.19 -16.38 14.30
C ASP A 119 1.49 -17.30 13.11
N ALA A 120 2.62 -17.04 12.45
CA ALA A 120 3.06 -17.76 11.26
C ALA A 120 3.16 -19.29 11.45
N LYS A 121 3.31 -19.77 12.70
CA LYS A 121 3.34 -21.21 13.02
C LYS A 121 1.96 -21.87 12.89
N ARG A 122 0.92 -21.08 12.81
CA ARG A 122 -0.49 -21.52 12.78
C ARG A 122 -1.16 -21.29 11.42
N ALA A 123 -0.35 -21.19 10.32
CA ALA A 123 -0.86 -20.85 8.98
C ALA A 123 -1.94 -21.85 8.47
N GLU A 124 -1.77 -23.15 8.68
CA GLU A 124 -2.78 -24.14 8.27
C GLU A 124 -4.08 -24.03 9.09
N ASP A 125 -3.98 -23.69 10.37
CA ASP A 125 -5.17 -23.45 11.21
C ASP A 125 -5.91 -22.19 10.75
N VAL A 126 -5.18 -21.09 10.48
CA VAL A 126 -5.75 -19.86 9.93
C VAL A 126 -6.44 -20.12 8.59
N LYS A 127 -5.83 -20.90 7.70
CA LYS A 127 -6.46 -21.29 6.44
C LYS A 127 -7.78 -22.04 6.68
N SER A 128 -7.77 -23.02 7.59
CA SER A 128 -8.96 -23.79 7.92
C SER A 128 -10.08 -22.90 8.49
N ILE A 129 -9.74 -21.91 9.33
CA ILE A 129 -10.68 -20.93 9.87
C ILE A 129 -11.25 -20.06 8.74
N MET A 130 -10.40 -19.52 7.87
CA MET A 130 -10.83 -18.68 6.73
C MET A 130 -11.79 -19.43 5.80
N GLU A 131 -11.46 -20.70 5.46
CA GLU A 131 -12.31 -21.54 4.64
C GLU A 131 -13.62 -21.89 5.37
N GLY A 132 -13.58 -22.12 6.68
CA GLY A 132 -14.75 -22.33 7.53
C GLY A 132 -15.70 -21.13 7.59
N LEU A 133 -15.14 -19.91 7.50
CA LEU A 133 -15.90 -18.66 7.40
C LEU A 133 -16.41 -18.36 5.98
N GLY A 134 -16.14 -19.24 5.01
CA GLY A 134 -16.63 -19.16 3.63
C GLY A 134 -15.73 -18.34 2.71
N PHE A 135 -14.49 -18.07 3.08
CA PHE A 135 -13.50 -17.47 2.17
C PHE A 135 -12.93 -18.51 1.22
N SER A 136 -12.67 -18.12 -0.01
CA SER A 136 -11.89 -18.89 -0.98
C SER A 136 -10.43 -18.49 -0.92
N THR A 137 -9.52 -19.46 -0.95
CA THR A 137 -8.08 -19.25 -0.95
C THR A 137 -7.59 -19.01 -2.38
N GLU A 138 -6.97 -17.85 -2.67
CA GLU A 138 -6.34 -17.60 -3.97
C GLU A 138 -4.86 -17.99 -3.96
N HIS A 139 -4.12 -17.57 -2.93
CA HIS A 139 -2.71 -17.89 -2.75
C HIS A 139 -2.46 -18.35 -1.31
N PHE A 140 -1.69 -19.43 -1.14
CA PHE A 140 -1.32 -19.95 0.16
C PHE A 140 0.14 -20.40 0.18
N GLY A 141 0.91 -19.95 1.18
CA GLY A 141 2.28 -20.36 1.43
C GLY A 141 3.30 -19.98 0.36
N THR A 142 2.97 -19.03 -0.54
CA THR A 142 3.84 -18.66 -1.67
C THR A 142 4.62 -17.36 -1.44
N SER A 143 4.17 -16.52 -0.52
CA SER A 143 4.79 -15.25 -0.15
C SER A 143 4.72 -15.01 1.36
N ASN A 144 4.97 -13.77 1.81
CA ASN A 144 4.82 -13.39 3.21
C ASN A 144 3.36 -13.15 3.64
N HIS A 145 2.41 -13.31 2.73
CA HIS A 145 0.98 -13.26 3.00
C HIS A 145 0.22 -14.24 2.12
N ASP A 146 -0.92 -14.67 2.60
CA ASP A 146 -1.89 -15.50 1.93
C ASP A 146 -3.12 -14.66 1.59
N VAL A 147 -3.74 -14.90 0.42
CA VAL A 147 -4.84 -14.08 -0.11
C VAL A 147 -6.13 -14.88 -0.08
N TYR A 148 -7.15 -14.27 0.50
CA TYR A 148 -8.48 -14.85 0.69
C TYR A 148 -9.57 -13.92 0.20
N HIS A 149 -10.55 -14.46 -0.51
CA HIS A 149 -11.68 -13.71 -1.05
C HIS A 149 -13.01 -14.29 -0.59
N LYS A 150 -13.97 -13.37 -0.30
CA LYS A 150 -15.36 -13.74 -0.06
C LYS A 150 -16.26 -12.71 -0.75
N GLU A 151 -17.14 -13.21 -1.62
CA GLU A 151 -18.11 -12.37 -2.30
C GLU A 151 -19.07 -11.71 -1.31
N PRO A 152 -19.54 -10.47 -1.56
CA PRO A 152 -19.35 -9.73 -2.82
C PRO A 152 -18.12 -8.81 -2.85
N VAL A 153 -17.42 -8.55 -1.72
CA VAL A 153 -16.43 -7.46 -1.66
C VAL A 153 -15.20 -7.74 -0.80
N SER A 154 -15.21 -8.82 -0.01
CA SER A 154 -14.18 -9.04 1.01
C SER A 154 -12.91 -9.62 0.41
N ASN A 155 -11.79 -8.93 0.64
CA ASN A 155 -10.44 -9.33 0.28
C ASN A 155 -9.56 -9.21 1.52
N PHE A 156 -8.96 -10.32 1.95
CA PHE A 156 -8.11 -10.40 3.12
C PHE A 156 -6.73 -10.89 2.75
N GLU A 157 -5.71 -10.21 3.24
CA GLU A 157 -4.31 -10.61 3.17
C GLU A 157 -3.84 -11.02 4.57
N MET A 158 -3.70 -12.33 4.78
CA MET A 158 -3.20 -12.89 6.04
C MET A 158 -1.68 -12.96 5.99
N HIS A 159 -1.02 -12.10 6.76
CA HIS A 159 0.43 -11.93 6.76
C HIS A 159 1.11 -12.86 7.77
N SER A 160 2.00 -13.72 7.31
CA SER A 160 2.91 -14.50 8.15
C SER A 160 4.17 -13.71 8.54
N ALA A 161 4.46 -12.61 7.83
CA ALA A 161 5.52 -11.66 8.13
C ALA A 161 5.20 -10.29 7.52
N LEU A 162 5.64 -9.19 8.16
CA LEU A 162 5.40 -7.82 7.65
C LEU A 162 6.15 -7.56 6.34
N PHE A 163 7.35 -8.12 6.20
CA PHE A 163 8.14 -8.05 4.96
C PHE A 163 8.71 -9.43 4.68
N GLY A 164 8.73 -9.84 3.41
CA GLY A 164 9.31 -11.10 2.96
C GLY A 164 10.80 -10.98 2.65
N PRO A 165 11.55 -12.10 2.69
CA PRO A 165 12.92 -12.12 2.21
C PRO A 165 12.97 -11.76 0.72
N GLY A 166 13.90 -10.89 0.33
CA GLY A 166 14.10 -10.50 -1.07
C GLY A 166 13.45 -9.18 -1.49
N HIS A 167 12.64 -8.54 -0.65
CA HIS A 167 12.16 -7.18 -0.91
C HIS A 167 13.27 -6.15 -0.64
N ASP A 168 13.50 -5.87 0.63
CA ASP A 168 14.58 -5.05 1.16
C ASP A 168 15.18 -5.78 2.35
N GLU A 169 16.48 -6.06 2.31
CA GLU A 169 17.15 -6.84 3.35
C GLU A 169 17.07 -6.14 4.73
N LYS A 170 17.10 -4.79 4.76
CA LYS A 170 17.00 -4.03 6.01
C LYS A 170 15.60 -4.12 6.60
N LEU A 171 14.56 -3.96 5.78
CA LEU A 171 13.17 -4.09 6.24
C LEU A 171 12.90 -5.51 6.74
N TYR A 172 13.33 -6.53 6.00
CA TYR A 172 13.17 -7.92 6.42
C TYR A 172 13.88 -8.21 7.74
N GLU A 173 15.18 -7.86 7.86
CA GLU A 173 15.95 -8.09 9.07
C GLU A 173 15.39 -7.35 10.29
N TYR A 174 14.88 -6.14 10.11
CA TYR A 174 14.29 -5.33 11.17
C TYR A 174 12.99 -5.94 11.69
N TYR A 175 12.12 -6.39 10.76
CA TYR A 175 10.78 -6.87 11.13
C TYR A 175 10.67 -8.39 11.32
N LYS A 176 11.72 -9.18 11.05
CA LYS A 176 11.70 -10.64 11.24
C LYS A 176 11.43 -11.08 12.69
N SER A 177 11.59 -10.19 13.64
CA SER A 177 11.30 -10.41 15.05
C SER A 177 10.24 -9.44 15.58
N VAL A 178 9.25 -9.09 14.75
CA VAL A 178 8.16 -8.15 15.09
C VAL A 178 7.41 -8.58 16.35
N GLU A 179 7.32 -9.87 16.64
CA GLU A 179 6.69 -10.43 17.84
C GLU A 179 7.19 -9.76 19.15
N LYS A 180 8.45 -9.28 19.17
CA LYS A 180 9.04 -8.60 20.34
C LYS A 180 8.52 -7.16 20.54
N ARG A 181 7.84 -6.61 19.55
CA ARG A 181 7.26 -5.26 19.54
C ARG A 181 5.75 -5.26 19.73
N LEU A 182 5.14 -6.47 19.74
CA LEU A 182 3.70 -6.61 19.90
C LEU A 182 3.29 -6.26 21.34
N LEU A 183 2.25 -5.45 21.46
CA LEU A 183 1.61 -5.03 22.70
C LEU A 183 0.21 -5.66 22.77
N GLY A 184 -0.39 -5.68 23.97
CA GLY A 184 -1.71 -6.24 24.26
C GLY A 184 -1.64 -7.57 24.99
N ASP A 185 -2.52 -7.75 25.98
CA ASP A 185 -2.54 -8.93 26.85
C ASP A 185 -3.30 -10.11 26.24
N GLY A 186 -4.27 -9.83 25.35
CA GLY A 186 -5.07 -10.85 24.63
C GLY A 186 -4.38 -11.42 23.40
N TYR A 187 -5.15 -12.08 22.54
CA TYR A 187 -4.66 -12.57 21.26
C TYR A 187 -4.63 -11.48 20.20
N GLU A 188 -5.50 -10.48 20.26
CA GLU A 188 -5.40 -9.29 19.44
C GLU A 188 -4.22 -8.44 19.93
N LYS A 189 -3.29 -8.17 18.99
CA LYS A 189 -2.06 -7.43 19.23
C LYS A 189 -2.07 -6.11 18.48
N HIS A 190 -1.20 -5.19 18.93
CA HIS A 190 -0.95 -3.92 18.26
C HIS A 190 0.52 -3.50 18.44
N LEU A 191 0.96 -2.55 17.65
CA LEU A 191 2.25 -1.87 17.82
C LEU A 191 2.06 -0.60 18.65
N SER A 192 3.15 -0.04 19.19
CA SER A 192 3.10 1.33 19.72
C SER A 192 2.72 2.31 18.59
N PRO A 193 2.22 3.51 18.89
CA PRO A 193 1.93 4.50 17.87
C PRO A 193 3.14 4.81 16.96
N GLU A 194 4.33 4.89 17.53
CA GLU A 194 5.56 5.13 16.77
C GLU A 194 5.92 3.94 15.88
N ASP A 195 5.90 2.72 16.43
CA ASP A 195 6.21 1.51 15.66
C ASP A 195 5.21 1.28 14.53
N PHE A 196 3.93 1.60 14.76
CA PHE A 196 2.92 1.54 13.70
C PHE A 196 3.16 2.58 12.61
N TYR A 197 3.49 3.82 12.98
CA TYR A 197 3.86 4.88 12.04
C TYR A 197 5.07 4.48 11.18
N ILE A 198 6.12 3.96 11.82
CA ILE A 198 7.33 3.48 11.16
C ILE A 198 6.99 2.34 10.20
N TYR A 199 6.15 1.39 10.61
CA TYR A 199 5.72 0.29 9.76
C TYR A 199 4.94 0.76 8.52
N VAL A 200 3.97 1.64 8.70
CA VAL A 200 3.19 2.19 7.57
C VAL A 200 4.10 2.96 6.62
N THR A 201 4.99 3.80 7.15
CA THR A 201 5.99 4.55 6.37
C THR A 201 6.94 3.62 5.62
N ALA A 202 7.43 2.54 6.24
CA ALA A 202 8.28 1.54 5.58
C ALA A 202 7.55 0.82 4.44
N HIS A 203 6.27 0.51 4.64
CA HIS A 203 5.44 -0.08 3.60
C HIS A 203 5.22 0.88 2.41
N GLU A 204 4.99 2.15 2.68
CA GLU A 204 4.90 3.19 1.65
C GLU A 204 6.21 3.38 0.91
N TYR A 205 7.34 3.47 1.64
CA TYR A 205 8.67 3.59 1.07
C TYR A 205 8.97 2.45 0.09
N LYS A 206 8.60 1.22 0.45
CA LYS A 206 8.70 0.06 -0.44
C LYS A 206 7.98 0.30 -1.77
N HIS A 207 6.73 0.78 -1.74
CA HIS A 207 5.97 1.04 -2.97
C HIS A 207 6.50 2.25 -3.74
N TYR A 208 6.77 3.35 -3.04
CA TYR A 208 7.31 4.58 -3.61
C TYR A 208 8.61 4.33 -4.37
N SER A 209 9.55 3.60 -3.77
CA SER A 209 10.85 3.29 -4.37
C SER A 209 10.78 2.30 -5.53
N ILE A 210 9.75 1.45 -5.60
CA ILE A 210 9.61 0.46 -6.69
C ILE A 210 8.87 1.06 -7.89
N SER A 211 7.67 1.61 -7.69
CA SER A 211 6.78 1.99 -8.80
C SER A 211 5.97 3.27 -8.57
N GLY A 212 6.14 3.88 -7.41
CA GLY A 212 5.36 5.01 -6.94
C GLY A 212 4.19 4.62 -6.07
N THR A 213 3.60 5.60 -5.39
CA THR A 213 2.44 5.49 -4.52
C THR A 213 1.44 6.60 -4.82
N GLY A 214 0.20 6.49 -4.33
CA GLY A 214 -0.85 7.48 -4.55
C GLY A 214 -0.92 8.55 -3.47
N LEU A 215 -1.61 9.66 -3.76
CA LEU A 215 -1.82 10.75 -2.80
C LEU A 215 -2.59 10.31 -1.53
N ARG A 216 -3.31 9.17 -1.59
CA ARG A 216 -3.98 8.60 -0.42
C ARG A 216 -3.00 8.30 0.71
N SER A 217 -1.79 7.82 0.42
CA SER A 217 -0.82 7.51 1.45
C SER A 217 -0.30 8.75 2.16
N VAL A 218 -0.10 9.85 1.44
CA VAL A 218 0.26 11.14 2.05
C VAL A 218 -0.88 11.63 2.96
N LEU A 219 -2.13 11.41 2.56
CA LEU A 219 -3.30 11.73 3.40
C LEU A 219 -3.37 10.83 4.64
N ASP A 220 -3.08 9.54 4.51
CA ASP A 220 -2.99 8.60 5.63
C ASP A 220 -1.94 9.08 6.66
N THR A 221 -0.77 9.50 6.21
CA THR A 221 0.29 10.11 7.04
C THR A 221 -0.22 11.36 7.76
N TYR A 222 -0.89 12.27 7.05
CA TYR A 222 -1.44 13.48 7.65
C TYR A 222 -2.46 13.16 8.75
N VAL A 223 -3.45 12.32 8.44
CA VAL A 223 -4.51 11.94 9.39
C VAL A 223 -3.93 11.27 10.63
N TYR A 224 -2.93 10.39 10.46
CA TYR A 224 -2.26 9.74 11.57
C TYR A 224 -1.58 10.74 12.51
N LEU A 225 -0.79 11.65 11.96
CA LEU A 225 -0.08 12.70 12.72
C LEU A 225 -1.00 13.72 13.39
N GLN A 226 -2.25 13.86 12.93
CA GLN A 226 -3.26 14.68 13.60
C GLN A 226 -3.87 14.00 14.83
N LYS A 227 -3.81 12.67 14.90
CA LYS A 227 -4.43 11.88 15.98
C LYS A 227 -3.43 11.42 17.03
N GLU A 228 -2.21 11.07 16.60
CA GLU A 228 -1.19 10.49 17.45
C GLU A 228 -0.06 11.50 17.71
N LYS A 229 0.35 11.58 18.98
CA LYS A 229 1.53 12.34 19.39
C LYS A 229 2.72 11.39 19.46
N LEU A 230 3.60 11.50 18.48
CA LEU A 230 4.75 10.61 18.34
C LEU A 230 6.01 11.21 18.97
N ASP A 231 6.84 10.35 19.55
CA ASP A 231 8.24 10.66 19.84
C ASP A 231 9.02 10.69 18.53
N MET A 232 9.21 11.89 17.97
CA MET A 232 9.87 12.09 16.69
C MET A 232 11.37 11.80 16.72
N ASP A 233 12.02 11.84 17.88
CA ASP A 233 13.43 11.44 18.02
C ASP A 233 13.54 9.92 17.85
N TYR A 234 12.63 9.17 18.46
CA TYR A 234 12.52 7.72 18.25
C TYR A 234 12.20 7.39 16.78
N VAL A 235 11.20 8.04 16.18
CA VAL A 235 10.81 7.81 14.78
C VAL A 235 12.00 8.05 13.85
N THR A 236 12.73 9.16 14.03
CA THR A 236 13.90 9.49 13.20
C THR A 236 15.00 8.43 13.34
N ALA A 237 15.33 8.04 14.58
CA ALA A 237 16.35 7.03 14.83
C ALA A 237 16.00 5.66 14.21
N GLU A 238 14.73 5.24 14.27
CA GLU A 238 14.30 3.98 13.66
C GLU A 238 14.26 4.08 12.12
N ALA A 239 13.83 5.22 11.56
CA ALA A 239 13.84 5.47 10.12
C ALA A 239 15.28 5.48 9.54
N GLU A 240 16.26 5.99 10.29
CA GLU A 240 17.68 5.91 9.92
C GLU A 240 18.18 4.47 9.85
N LYS A 241 17.86 3.63 10.84
CA LYS A 241 18.20 2.19 10.83
C LYS A 241 17.65 1.48 9.60
N LEU A 242 16.43 1.86 9.19
CA LEU A 242 15.75 1.33 8.01
C LEU A 242 16.27 1.94 6.69
N GLY A 243 17.03 3.04 6.74
CA GLY A 243 17.53 3.74 5.57
C GLY A 243 16.46 4.51 4.81
N MET A 244 15.38 4.92 5.49
CA MET A 244 14.26 5.66 4.91
C MET A 244 14.02 7.02 5.57
N ALA A 245 14.95 7.54 6.37
CA ALA A 245 14.78 8.79 7.11
C ALA A 245 14.49 10.01 6.21
N GLU A 246 15.15 10.09 5.06
CA GLU A 246 14.89 11.15 4.08
C GLU A 246 13.47 11.07 3.50
N PHE A 247 13.02 9.84 3.17
CA PHE A 247 11.66 9.63 2.69
C PHE A 247 10.63 9.98 3.76
N GLU A 248 10.82 9.52 5.01
CA GLU A 248 9.93 9.84 6.13
C GLU A 248 9.79 11.35 6.30
N ALA A 249 10.92 12.06 6.43
CA ALA A 249 10.92 13.50 6.63
C ALA A 249 10.23 14.25 5.47
N SER A 250 10.48 13.85 4.23
CA SER A 250 9.86 14.44 3.04
C SER A 250 8.36 14.15 2.95
N ASN A 251 7.95 12.91 3.23
CA ASN A 251 6.54 12.51 3.21
C ASN A 251 5.74 13.23 4.32
N ARG A 252 6.29 13.33 5.51
CA ARG A 252 5.73 14.07 6.63
C ARG A 252 5.60 15.56 6.34
N SER A 253 6.65 16.18 5.79
CA SER A 253 6.65 17.57 5.35
C SER A 253 5.55 17.82 4.32
N LEU A 254 5.51 17.02 3.27
CA LEU A 254 4.50 17.10 2.22
C LEU A 254 3.08 16.95 2.78
N ALA A 255 2.85 15.96 3.64
CA ALA A 255 1.54 15.70 4.24
C ALA A 255 1.05 16.91 5.05
N GLN A 256 1.93 17.49 5.88
CA GLN A 256 1.60 18.66 6.68
C GLN A 256 1.34 19.89 5.80
N HIS A 257 2.20 20.21 4.85
CA HIS A 257 2.03 21.40 4.00
C HIS A 257 0.79 21.30 3.10
N LEU A 258 0.50 20.11 2.54
CA LEU A 258 -0.66 19.94 1.68
C LEU A 258 -1.99 20.14 2.41
N PHE A 259 -2.13 19.54 3.60
CA PHE A 259 -3.45 19.44 4.23
C PHE A 259 -3.68 20.42 5.39
N SER A 260 -2.63 21.09 5.90
CA SER A 260 -2.78 22.19 6.87
C SER A 260 -2.68 23.59 6.26
N GLY A 261 -2.50 23.69 4.94
CA GLY A 261 -2.45 24.99 4.23
C GLY A 261 -1.08 25.68 4.26
N GLY A 262 0.01 24.91 4.42
CA GLY A 262 1.38 25.41 4.36
C GLY A 262 1.84 25.69 2.93
N GLU A 263 2.93 26.47 2.80
CA GLU A 263 3.60 26.63 1.50
C GLU A 263 4.47 25.42 1.18
N LEU A 264 4.31 24.89 -0.02
CA LEU A 264 5.10 23.75 -0.49
C LEU A 264 6.54 24.17 -0.78
N THR A 265 7.50 23.48 -0.19
CA THR A 265 8.93 23.60 -0.51
C THR A 265 9.22 23.06 -1.92
N ALA A 266 10.44 23.23 -2.42
CA ALA A 266 10.85 22.64 -3.70
C ALA A 266 10.83 21.11 -3.64
N ALA A 267 11.26 20.50 -2.53
CA ALA A 267 11.23 19.06 -2.31
C ALA A 267 9.81 18.52 -2.25
N ASP A 268 8.88 19.23 -1.56
CA ASP A 268 7.46 18.83 -1.53
C ASP A 268 6.85 18.83 -2.95
N LYS A 269 7.17 19.83 -3.77
CA LYS A 269 6.66 19.90 -5.15
C LYS A 269 7.17 18.76 -6.00
N GLU A 270 8.44 18.41 -5.90
CA GLU A 270 9.04 17.29 -6.62
C GLU A 270 8.40 15.96 -6.21
N MET A 271 8.28 15.72 -4.90
CA MET A 271 7.64 14.51 -4.37
C MET A 271 6.16 14.44 -4.77
N LEU A 272 5.43 15.55 -4.71
CA LEU A 272 4.03 15.62 -5.11
C LEU A 272 3.85 15.30 -6.60
N GLU A 273 4.69 15.86 -7.48
CA GLU A 273 4.65 15.59 -8.91
C GLU A 273 4.89 14.11 -9.21
N TYR A 274 5.87 13.49 -8.54
CA TYR A 274 6.13 12.07 -8.63
C TYR A 274 4.92 11.24 -8.21
N ILE A 275 4.29 11.54 -7.05
CA ILE A 275 3.12 10.86 -6.52
C ILE A 275 1.91 11.01 -7.46
N LEU A 276 1.64 12.23 -7.95
CA LEU A 276 0.52 12.49 -8.86
C LEU A 276 0.64 11.74 -10.18
N SER A 277 1.86 11.57 -10.69
CA SER A 277 2.11 10.80 -11.90
C SER A 277 2.01 9.28 -11.69
N SER A 278 2.19 8.80 -10.46
CA SER A 278 2.19 7.37 -10.11
C SER A 278 0.78 6.77 -10.04
N GLY A 279 -0.16 7.43 -9.35
CA GLY A 279 -1.41 6.81 -8.90
C GLY A 279 -1.17 5.77 -7.80
N VAL A 280 -2.25 5.19 -7.24
CA VAL A 280 -2.17 4.30 -6.06
C VAL A 280 -1.33 3.04 -6.30
N TYR A 281 -1.37 2.48 -7.50
CA TYR A 281 -0.69 1.22 -7.81
C TYR A 281 0.65 1.40 -8.50
N GLY A 282 1.14 2.66 -8.61
CA GLY A 282 2.34 2.97 -9.36
C GLY A 282 2.19 2.76 -10.87
N THR A 283 3.26 2.99 -11.61
CA THR A 283 3.29 2.84 -13.06
C THR A 283 4.46 1.99 -13.53
N TRP A 284 4.34 1.42 -14.74
CA TRP A 284 5.46 0.72 -15.38
C TRP A 284 6.62 1.67 -15.67
N ASP A 285 6.33 2.93 -16.02
CA ASP A 285 7.35 3.93 -16.31
C ASP A 285 8.18 4.23 -15.06
N HIS A 286 7.56 4.47 -13.91
CA HIS A 286 8.26 4.65 -12.65
C HIS A 286 9.03 3.40 -12.24
N ARG A 287 8.44 2.21 -12.37
CA ARG A 287 9.11 0.95 -12.05
C ARG A 287 10.38 0.74 -12.88
N VAL A 288 10.32 1.04 -14.16
CA VAL A 288 11.49 0.91 -15.04
C VAL A 288 12.52 1.99 -14.74
N GLN A 289 12.08 3.23 -14.54
CA GLN A 289 12.97 4.37 -14.24
C GLN A 289 13.70 4.16 -12.91
N ASN A 290 12.99 3.77 -11.85
CA ASN A 290 13.57 3.53 -10.52
C ASN A 290 14.59 2.37 -10.58
N ARG A 291 14.27 1.30 -11.29
CA ARG A 291 15.22 0.19 -11.49
C ARG A 291 16.44 0.57 -12.30
N LEU A 292 16.29 1.42 -13.32
CA LEU A 292 17.42 1.95 -14.07
C LEU A 292 18.36 2.77 -13.17
N THR A 293 17.80 3.57 -12.28
CA THR A 293 18.57 4.32 -11.28
C THR A 293 19.32 3.38 -10.33
N ILE A 294 18.65 2.35 -9.80
CA ILE A 294 19.26 1.37 -8.89
C ILE A 294 20.33 0.53 -9.62
N PHE A 295 20.08 0.08 -10.84
CA PHE A 295 21.02 -0.75 -11.60
C PHE A 295 22.19 0.04 -12.19
N GLY A 296 22.02 1.35 -12.38
CA GLY A 296 23.11 2.31 -12.60
C GLY A 296 23.84 2.24 -13.95
N HIS A 297 23.37 1.53 -15.00
CA HIS A 297 24.19 1.32 -16.20
C HIS A 297 23.43 1.10 -17.51
N GLY A 298 22.36 1.87 -17.73
CA GLY A 298 21.67 1.89 -19.03
C GLY A 298 20.81 0.66 -19.35
N LYS A 299 20.13 0.75 -20.49
CA LYS A 299 19.05 -0.18 -20.88
C LYS A 299 19.51 -1.63 -21.08
N ILE A 300 20.72 -1.84 -21.59
CA ILE A 300 21.27 -3.20 -21.79
C ILE A 300 21.52 -3.85 -20.43
N HIS A 301 22.14 -3.14 -19.51
CA HIS A 301 22.40 -3.66 -18.15
C HIS A 301 21.10 -3.98 -17.42
N TYR A 302 20.08 -3.14 -17.57
CA TYR A 302 18.74 -3.40 -17.07
C TYR A 302 18.23 -4.77 -17.55
N ILE A 303 18.27 -5.03 -18.86
CA ILE A 303 17.79 -6.30 -19.45
C ILE A 303 18.58 -7.49 -18.86
N LEU A 304 19.92 -7.39 -18.79
CA LEU A 304 20.76 -8.45 -18.22
C LEU A 304 20.44 -8.73 -16.76
N LYS A 305 20.27 -7.68 -15.94
CA LYS A 305 19.87 -7.83 -14.52
C LYS A 305 18.48 -8.47 -14.40
N ARG A 306 17.51 -8.06 -15.21
CA ARG A 306 16.17 -8.68 -15.22
C ARG A 306 16.18 -10.16 -15.55
N PHE A 307 17.09 -10.58 -16.42
CA PHE A 307 17.32 -12.01 -16.68
C PHE A 307 18.02 -12.72 -15.53
N ALA A 308 18.90 -12.04 -14.81
CA ALA A 308 19.65 -12.62 -13.70
C ALA A 308 18.82 -12.73 -12.40
N GLU A 309 17.80 -11.87 -12.17
CA GLU A 309 16.98 -11.86 -10.95
C GLU A 309 16.43 -13.25 -10.52
N PRO A 310 15.93 -14.12 -11.42
CA PRO A 310 15.51 -15.47 -11.05
C PRO A 310 16.63 -16.38 -10.53
N LEU A 311 17.87 -16.01 -10.73
CA LEU A 311 19.05 -16.77 -10.30
C LEU A 311 19.67 -16.18 -9.02
N ASP A 312 19.34 -14.96 -8.69
CA ASP A 312 19.81 -14.28 -7.50
C ASP A 312 18.98 -14.65 -6.28
N ARG A 313 19.55 -15.43 -5.35
CA ARG A 313 18.88 -15.89 -4.13
C ARG A 313 18.36 -14.77 -3.23
N LYS A 314 18.90 -13.57 -3.37
CA LYS A 314 18.47 -12.39 -2.59
C LYS A 314 17.31 -11.66 -3.25
N SER A 315 16.98 -11.96 -4.50
CA SER A 315 15.86 -11.28 -5.19
C SER A 315 14.52 -11.85 -4.78
N GLU A 316 13.52 -10.95 -4.68
CA GLU A 316 12.11 -11.30 -4.47
C GLU A 316 11.62 -12.31 -5.53
N ILE A 317 12.05 -12.09 -6.78
CA ILE A 317 11.68 -12.95 -7.91
C ILE A 317 12.23 -14.38 -7.75
N TYR A 318 13.43 -14.55 -7.22
CA TYR A 318 13.94 -15.87 -6.90
C TYR A 318 13.07 -16.55 -5.83
N GLN A 319 12.72 -15.85 -4.75
CA GLN A 319 11.90 -16.40 -3.67
C GLN A 319 10.52 -16.80 -4.18
N GLU A 320 9.83 -15.89 -4.88
CA GLU A 320 8.53 -16.17 -5.50
C GLU A 320 8.58 -17.41 -6.42
N LEU A 321 9.53 -17.41 -7.35
CA LEU A 321 9.63 -18.49 -8.35
C LEU A 321 10.08 -19.81 -7.72
N SER A 322 10.95 -19.80 -6.72
CA SER A 322 11.39 -21.03 -6.06
C SER A 322 10.26 -21.67 -5.26
N ASN A 323 9.38 -20.88 -4.66
CA ASN A 323 8.20 -21.37 -3.97
C ASN A 323 7.14 -21.90 -4.97
N LYS A 324 6.90 -21.16 -6.06
CA LYS A 324 5.93 -21.53 -7.09
C LYS A 324 6.36 -22.72 -7.96
N PHE A 325 7.66 -22.86 -8.20
CA PHE A 325 8.25 -23.86 -9.09
C PHE A 325 9.42 -24.60 -8.44
N PRO A 326 9.25 -25.25 -7.27
CA PRO A 326 10.35 -25.83 -6.49
C PRO A 326 11.13 -26.91 -7.27
N PHE A 327 10.47 -27.61 -8.19
CA PHE A 327 11.12 -28.61 -9.05
C PHE A 327 12.25 -28.03 -9.87
N PHE A 328 12.07 -26.87 -10.50
CA PHE A 328 13.11 -26.23 -11.35
C PHE A 328 14.28 -25.74 -10.51
N TYR A 329 14.05 -25.28 -9.28
CA TYR A 329 15.13 -24.83 -8.38
C TYR A 329 15.85 -25.99 -7.71
N LYS A 330 15.20 -27.16 -7.56
CA LYS A 330 15.85 -28.39 -7.14
C LYS A 330 16.80 -28.91 -8.23
N TYR A 331 16.36 -28.87 -9.49
CA TYR A 331 17.17 -29.32 -10.65
C TYR A 331 17.61 -28.12 -11.49
N LYS A 332 18.67 -27.42 -11.02
CA LYS A 332 19.13 -26.14 -11.59
C LYS A 332 19.41 -26.16 -13.11
N VAL A 333 19.71 -27.31 -13.69
CA VAL A 333 19.89 -27.49 -15.15
C VAL A 333 18.62 -27.14 -15.93
N LEU A 334 17.44 -27.15 -15.26
CA LEU A 334 16.15 -26.82 -15.86
C LEU A 334 15.77 -25.33 -15.74
N LEU A 335 16.53 -24.53 -15.00
CA LEU A 335 16.27 -23.10 -14.85
C LEU A 335 16.17 -22.33 -16.18
N PRO A 336 16.95 -22.60 -17.23
CA PRO A 336 16.77 -21.97 -18.52
C PRO A 336 15.36 -22.20 -19.12
N CYS A 337 14.80 -23.40 -18.94
CA CYS A 337 13.44 -23.71 -19.40
C CYS A 337 12.40 -22.89 -18.63
N LEU A 338 12.55 -22.74 -17.32
CA LEU A 338 11.70 -21.88 -16.50
C LEU A 338 11.79 -20.40 -16.94
N MET A 339 12.99 -19.94 -17.27
CA MET A 339 13.18 -18.56 -17.76
C MET A 339 12.46 -18.32 -19.09
N ILE A 340 12.55 -19.25 -20.04
CA ILE A 340 11.82 -19.18 -21.32
C ILE A 340 10.31 -19.21 -21.04
N TYR A 341 9.84 -20.12 -20.20
CA TYR A 341 8.42 -20.23 -19.83
C TYR A 341 7.91 -18.93 -19.19
N ARG A 342 8.69 -18.31 -18.31
CA ARG A 342 8.37 -17.02 -17.71
C ARG A 342 8.25 -15.90 -18.73
N VAL A 343 9.16 -15.81 -19.70
CA VAL A 343 9.08 -14.84 -20.79
C VAL A 343 7.77 -15.02 -21.56
N PHE A 344 7.42 -16.26 -21.90
CA PHE A 344 6.17 -16.59 -22.60
C PHE A 344 4.94 -16.16 -21.78
N LEU A 345 4.88 -16.47 -20.48
CA LEU A 345 3.78 -16.05 -19.60
C LEU A 345 3.63 -14.52 -19.58
N ARG A 346 4.75 -13.81 -19.42
CA ARG A 346 4.76 -12.34 -19.40
C ARG A 346 4.34 -11.71 -20.73
N MET A 347 4.65 -12.38 -21.84
CA MET A 347 4.13 -11.98 -23.17
C MET A 347 2.61 -12.16 -23.23
N LYS A 348 2.10 -13.31 -22.78
CA LYS A 348 0.65 -13.60 -22.75
C LYS A 348 -0.12 -12.60 -21.88
N GLU A 349 0.44 -12.21 -20.74
CA GLU A 349 -0.13 -11.22 -19.83
C GLU A 349 0.06 -9.76 -20.29
N GLY A 350 0.75 -9.51 -21.37
CA GLY A 350 1.07 -8.17 -21.87
C GLY A 350 2.08 -7.39 -21.00
N LYS A 351 2.56 -7.98 -19.92
CA LYS A 351 3.51 -7.33 -18.99
C LYS A 351 4.87 -7.04 -19.64
N LEU A 352 5.33 -7.95 -20.50
CA LEU A 352 6.60 -7.76 -21.21
C LEU A 352 6.53 -6.59 -22.19
N LYS A 353 5.42 -6.46 -22.93
CA LYS A 353 5.21 -5.34 -23.84
C LYS A 353 5.25 -4.00 -23.12
N LYS A 354 4.50 -3.88 -22.00
CA LYS A 354 4.48 -2.67 -21.17
C LYS A 354 5.88 -2.30 -20.63
N GLU A 355 6.63 -3.29 -20.14
CA GLU A 355 7.99 -3.05 -19.63
C GLU A 355 8.94 -2.58 -20.73
N LEU A 356 8.88 -3.17 -21.93
CA LEU A 356 9.73 -2.77 -23.06
C LEU A 356 9.36 -1.38 -23.60
N GLU A 357 8.08 -1.01 -23.64
CA GLU A 357 7.62 0.32 -24.01
C GLU A 357 8.13 1.36 -23.00
N SER A 358 7.97 1.10 -21.72
CA SER A 358 8.50 1.96 -20.65
C SER A 358 10.02 2.07 -20.72
N LEU A 359 10.74 0.97 -20.99
CA LEU A 359 12.20 0.98 -21.13
C LEU A 359 12.65 1.79 -22.35
N LYS A 360 11.91 1.74 -23.45
CA LYS A 360 12.19 2.55 -24.65
C LYS A 360 12.10 4.04 -24.33
N ASN A 361 11.08 4.44 -23.57
CA ASN A 361 10.79 5.84 -23.23
C ASN A 361 11.61 6.36 -22.06
N ALA A 362 12.21 5.48 -21.25
CA ALA A 362 12.97 5.86 -20.06
C ALA A 362 14.18 6.74 -20.41
N LYS A 363 14.40 7.74 -19.56
CA LYS A 363 15.58 8.62 -19.60
C LYS A 363 16.76 7.88 -18.93
N VAL A 364 17.89 7.80 -19.65
CA VAL A 364 19.13 7.17 -19.19
C VAL A 364 20.15 8.25 -18.91
#